data_5cc7df8e61e11fc7fc789d95721ceb34
#
_entry.id   5cc7df8e61e11fc7fc789d95721ceb34
#
_cell.length_a   1.000
_cell.length_b   1.000
_cell.length_c   1.000
_cell.angle_alpha   90.00
_cell.angle_beta   90.00
_cell.angle_gamma   90.00
#
_symmetry.space_group_name_H-M   'P 1'
#
loop_
_entity.id
_entity.type
_entity.pdbx_description
1 polymer ?
#
loop_
_entity_poly.entity_id
_entity_poly.type
_entity_poly.pdbx_seq_one_letter_code
_entity_poly.pdbx_strand_id
1 'polypeptide(L)'
;LNTSMQYALKKHLISVNPCKDVHLLKNVSKTSFHTIEVEETETYTLEQVKKLMDASKGSKIHMQIMFALLMGLRRSEIHGVKYSDIDFAHCKLKIQRQLGEDLHADPETIPVNMKSKQEIRTKTYSSTRELDIPDYVFQEILEERKRYERNRSRRQSGKWVFQDLGYICCSSYGRPRSKGY
;
A
#
# COMPACT_ATOMS: atom_id res chain seq x y z
N LEU A 1 18.85 7.44 14.32
CA LEU A 1 19.59 8.70 14.56
C LEU A 1 21.09 8.52 14.29
N ASN A 2 21.77 7.55 14.90
CA ASN A 2 23.20 7.31 14.71
C ASN A 2 23.60 7.11 13.23
N THR A 3 22.83 6.32 12.47
CA THR A 3 23.05 6.08 11.03
C THR A 3 22.98 7.37 10.22
N SER A 4 22.03 8.24 10.52
CA SER A 4 21.87 9.54 9.84
C SER A 4 23.05 10.48 10.17
N MET A 5 23.53 10.47 11.43
CA MET A 5 24.69 11.26 11.85
C MET A 5 25.99 10.72 11.25
N GLN A 6 26.15 9.41 11.12
CA GLN A 6 27.28 8.83 10.40
C GLN A 6 27.28 9.20 8.91
N TYR A 7 26.11 9.23 8.28
CA TYR A 7 25.99 9.70 6.89
C TYR A 7 26.36 11.16 6.77
N ALA A 8 25.92 12.03 7.67
CA ALA A 8 26.26 13.45 7.69
C ALA A 8 27.77 13.65 7.89
N LEU A 9 28.41 12.87 8.75
CA LEU A 9 29.87 12.87 8.94
C LEU A 9 30.60 12.46 7.65
N LYS A 10 30.15 11.39 6.99
CA LYS A 10 30.72 10.90 5.73
C LYS A 10 30.57 11.94 4.59
N LYS A 11 29.55 12.77 4.63
CA LYS A 11 29.30 13.84 3.67
C LYS A 11 29.95 15.18 4.08
N HIS A 12 30.78 15.21 5.14
CA HIS A 12 31.43 16.41 5.67
C HIS A 12 30.45 17.53 6.08
N LEU A 13 29.19 17.19 6.36
CA LEU A 13 28.17 18.12 6.85
C LEU A 13 28.33 18.45 8.33
N ILE A 14 28.93 17.56 9.07
CA ILE A 14 29.31 17.70 10.49
C ILE A 14 30.73 17.18 10.70
N SER A 15 31.43 17.77 11.66
CA SER A 15 32.82 17.38 11.99
C SER A 15 32.90 16.22 13.00
N VAL A 16 31.87 16.02 13.81
CA VAL A 16 31.81 14.98 14.85
C VAL A 16 30.41 14.39 14.88
N ASN A 17 30.31 13.08 15.07
CA ASN A 17 29.02 12.41 15.27
C ASN A 17 28.64 12.48 16.76
N PRO A 18 27.61 13.27 17.15
CA PRO A 18 27.23 13.44 18.55
C PRO A 18 26.61 12.17 19.17
N CYS A 19 26.26 11.18 18.36
CA CYS A 19 25.67 9.92 18.85
C CYS A 19 26.71 8.82 19.07
N LYS A 20 28.02 9.05 18.82
CA LYS A 20 29.04 8.02 18.84
C LYS A 20 29.24 7.44 20.25
N ASP A 21 29.19 8.30 21.26
CA ASP A 21 29.49 7.96 22.64
C ASP A 21 28.23 7.94 23.54
N VAL A 22 27.04 7.97 22.93
CA VAL A 22 25.78 7.86 23.66
C VAL A 22 25.50 6.39 23.95
N HIS A 23 25.80 5.96 25.14
CA HIS A 23 25.39 4.64 25.66
C HIS A 23 24.00 4.79 26.29
N LEU A 24 23.00 4.15 25.69
CA LEU A 24 21.70 4.00 26.33
C LEU A 24 21.88 3.12 27.54
N LEU A 25 21.61 3.66 28.72
CA LEU A 25 21.61 2.90 29.97
C LEU A 25 20.59 1.75 29.82
N LYS A 26 21.08 0.51 29.75
CA LYS A 26 20.24 -0.69 29.61
C LYS A 26 19.29 -0.93 30.77
N ASN A 27 19.42 -0.19 31.86
CA ASN A 27 18.69 -0.35 33.12
C ASN A 27 17.96 0.90 33.57
N VAL A 28 17.46 1.72 32.67
CA VAL A 28 16.40 2.64 33.10
C VAL A 28 15.17 1.75 33.27
N SER A 29 14.91 1.45 34.57
CA SER A 29 13.68 0.78 34.97
C SER A 29 12.50 1.44 34.26
N LYS A 30 11.57 0.65 33.74
CA LYS A 30 10.39 1.06 32.96
C LYS A 30 9.46 2.07 33.66
N THR A 31 9.86 2.55 34.86
CA THR A 31 9.11 3.44 35.76
C THR A 31 9.29 4.94 35.52
N SER A 32 10.13 5.39 34.59
CA SER A 32 10.35 6.83 34.35
C SER A 32 9.99 7.33 32.96
N PHE A 33 9.60 6.45 32.07
CA PHE A 33 8.89 6.92 30.88
C PHE A 33 7.43 7.09 31.30
N HIS A 34 6.90 8.29 31.15
CA HIS A 34 5.46 8.45 31.04
C HIS A 34 4.98 7.31 30.17
N THR A 35 4.24 6.40 30.75
CA THR A 35 3.48 5.42 30.01
C THR A 35 2.62 6.30 29.11
N ILE A 36 3.02 6.48 27.85
CA ILE A 36 2.08 6.92 26.86
C ILE A 36 1.03 5.83 26.98
N GLU A 37 -0.09 6.17 27.62
CA GLU A 37 -1.28 5.33 27.56
C GLU A 37 -1.45 5.08 26.09
N VAL A 38 -1.11 3.87 25.66
CA VAL A 38 -1.37 3.43 24.29
C VAL A 38 -2.88 3.42 24.26
N GLU A 39 -3.46 4.51 23.76
CA GLU A 39 -4.90 4.53 23.47
C GLU A 39 -5.16 3.23 22.74
N GLU A 40 -5.96 2.36 23.36
CA GLU A 40 -6.33 1.09 22.74
C GLU A 40 -6.93 1.47 21.40
N THR A 41 -6.25 1.09 20.33
CA THR A 41 -6.69 1.42 18.97
C THR A 41 -8.04 0.73 18.82
N GLU A 42 -9.12 1.52 18.79
CA GLU A 42 -10.46 1.01 18.59
C GLU A 42 -10.49 0.18 17.31
N THR A 43 -10.81 -1.09 17.44
CA THR A 43 -10.96 -2.01 16.30
C THR A 43 -12.44 -2.10 15.94
N TYR A 44 -12.71 -2.26 14.64
CA TYR A 44 -14.10 -2.46 14.20
C TYR A 44 -14.68 -3.77 14.74
N THR A 45 -15.89 -3.71 15.27
CA THR A 45 -16.67 -4.92 15.57
C THR A 45 -17.13 -5.61 14.28
N LEU A 46 -17.48 -6.88 14.37
CA LEU A 46 -17.98 -7.64 13.23
C LEU A 46 -19.21 -6.99 12.58
N GLU A 47 -20.11 -6.42 13.38
CA GLU A 47 -21.29 -5.69 12.88
C GLU A 47 -20.92 -4.43 12.12
N GLN A 48 -19.94 -3.66 12.63
CA GLN A 48 -19.43 -2.47 11.96
C GLN A 48 -18.75 -2.84 10.63
N VAL A 49 -17.98 -3.92 10.60
CA VAL A 49 -17.37 -4.44 9.36
C VAL A 49 -18.45 -4.78 8.33
N LYS A 50 -19.50 -5.53 8.71
CA LYS A 50 -20.61 -5.86 7.82
C LYS A 50 -21.29 -4.61 7.27
N LYS A 51 -21.64 -3.65 8.15
CA LYS A 51 -22.24 -2.38 7.75
C LYS A 51 -21.35 -1.60 6.77
N LEU A 52 -20.05 -1.55 7.03
CA LEU A 52 -19.10 -0.86 6.16
C LEU A 52 -18.99 -1.54 4.79
N MET A 53 -18.95 -2.86 4.75
CA MET A 53 -18.92 -3.63 3.51
C MET A 53 -20.20 -3.39 2.69
N ASP A 54 -21.38 -3.44 3.32
CA ASP A 54 -22.66 -3.19 2.65
C ASP A 54 -22.77 -1.75 2.16
N ALA A 55 -22.41 -0.78 2.97
CA ALA A 55 -22.44 0.64 2.60
C ALA A 55 -21.46 0.98 1.47
N SER A 56 -20.36 0.23 1.34
CA SER A 56 -19.37 0.43 0.30
C SER A 56 -19.73 -0.21 -1.05
N LYS A 57 -20.72 -1.10 -1.10
CA LYS A 57 -21.15 -1.76 -2.35
C LYS A 57 -21.47 -0.76 -3.44
N GLY A 58 -20.95 -0.99 -4.64
CA GLY A 58 -21.11 -0.09 -5.78
C GLY A 58 -20.22 1.18 -5.73
N SER A 59 -19.56 1.47 -4.62
CA SER A 59 -18.61 2.57 -4.52
C SER A 59 -17.30 2.27 -5.25
N LYS A 60 -16.58 3.32 -5.58
CA LYS A 60 -15.25 3.20 -6.25
C LYS A 60 -14.16 2.65 -5.33
N ILE A 61 -14.39 2.59 -4.04
CA ILE A 61 -13.43 2.15 -3.02
C ILE A 61 -13.80 0.79 -2.42
N HIS A 62 -14.86 0.14 -2.89
CA HIS A 62 -15.32 -1.14 -2.35
C HIS A 62 -14.22 -2.19 -2.31
N MET A 63 -13.52 -2.39 -3.43
CA MET A 63 -12.41 -3.36 -3.51
C MET A 63 -11.26 -3.06 -2.52
N GLN A 64 -10.94 -1.77 -2.32
CA GLN A 64 -9.91 -1.38 -1.35
C GLN A 64 -10.32 -1.73 0.08
N ILE A 65 -11.60 -1.49 0.43
CA ILE A 65 -12.18 -1.84 1.74
C ILE A 65 -12.14 -3.36 1.94
N MET A 66 -12.50 -4.13 0.92
CA MET A 66 -12.46 -5.60 0.95
C MET A 66 -11.04 -6.11 1.22
N PHE A 67 -10.05 -5.64 0.47
CA PHE A 67 -8.66 -6.02 0.66
C PHE A 67 -8.12 -5.62 2.04
N ALA A 68 -8.52 -4.44 2.56
CA ALA A 68 -8.09 -4.02 3.88
C ALA A 68 -8.71 -4.86 5.00
N LEU A 69 -10.03 -5.05 4.97
CA LEU A 69 -10.77 -5.69 6.07
C LEU A 69 -10.66 -7.21 6.07
N LEU A 70 -10.74 -7.85 4.90
CA LEU A 70 -10.82 -9.32 4.82
C LEU A 70 -9.48 -9.98 4.53
N MET A 71 -8.52 -9.27 3.95
CA MET A 71 -7.21 -9.81 3.62
C MET A 71 -6.07 -9.15 4.38
N GLY A 72 -6.33 -8.08 5.15
CA GLY A 72 -5.31 -7.39 5.95
C GLY A 72 -4.17 -6.78 5.14
N LEU A 73 -4.44 -6.35 3.89
CA LEU A 73 -3.42 -5.73 3.07
C LEU A 73 -3.10 -4.32 3.54
N ARG A 74 -1.82 -3.97 3.50
CA ARG A 74 -1.41 -2.59 3.74
C ARG A 74 -1.91 -1.67 2.63
N ARG A 75 -2.19 -0.41 2.96
CA ARG A 75 -2.70 0.58 2.01
C ARG A 75 -1.88 0.67 0.71
N SER A 76 -0.56 0.65 0.81
CA SER A 76 0.33 0.70 -0.35
C SER A 76 0.31 -0.58 -1.18
N GLU A 77 0.12 -1.74 -0.54
CA GLU A 77 -0.05 -3.03 -1.20
C GLU A 77 -1.37 -3.06 -1.98
N ILE A 78 -2.49 -2.65 -1.35
CA ILE A 78 -3.82 -2.58 -1.99
C ILE A 78 -3.79 -1.83 -3.32
N HIS A 79 -3.08 -0.69 -3.35
CA HIS A 79 -2.95 0.08 -4.58
C HIS A 79 -2.02 -0.56 -5.60
N GLY A 80 -1.11 -1.44 -5.16
CA GLY A 80 -0.13 -2.13 -6.00
C GLY A 80 -0.60 -3.45 -6.59
N VAL A 81 -1.72 -4.02 -6.11
CA VAL A 81 -2.23 -5.32 -6.58
C VAL A 81 -2.68 -5.25 -8.04
N LYS A 82 -2.21 -6.21 -8.84
CA LYS A 82 -2.59 -6.39 -10.25
C LYS A 82 -3.31 -7.73 -10.46
N TYR A 83 -4.07 -7.83 -11.55
CA TYR A 83 -4.68 -9.10 -11.94
C TYR A 83 -3.64 -10.19 -12.22
N SER A 84 -2.42 -9.83 -12.64
CA SER A 84 -1.30 -10.75 -12.83
C SER A 84 -0.74 -11.34 -11.54
N ASP A 85 -1.11 -10.81 -10.38
CA ASP A 85 -0.68 -11.30 -9.08
C ASP A 85 -1.63 -12.37 -8.51
N ILE A 86 -2.74 -12.63 -9.21
CA ILE A 86 -3.76 -13.60 -8.80
C ILE A 86 -3.56 -14.91 -9.56
N ASP A 87 -3.40 -15.98 -8.83
CA ASP A 87 -3.59 -17.33 -9.33
C ASP A 87 -5.08 -17.66 -9.25
N PHE A 88 -5.76 -17.54 -10.39
CA PHE A 88 -7.19 -17.79 -10.50
C PHE A 88 -7.55 -19.29 -10.37
N ALA A 89 -6.61 -20.20 -10.62
CA ALA A 89 -6.85 -21.63 -10.49
C ALA A 89 -6.84 -22.09 -9.03
N HIS A 90 -5.97 -21.49 -8.21
CA HIS A 90 -5.80 -21.85 -6.81
C HIS A 90 -6.33 -20.80 -5.83
N CYS A 91 -7.01 -19.75 -6.31
CA CYS A 91 -7.55 -18.66 -5.50
C CYS A 91 -6.50 -18.03 -4.57
N LYS A 92 -5.29 -17.76 -5.10
CA LYS A 92 -4.18 -17.18 -4.34
C LYS A 92 -3.79 -15.81 -4.85
N LEU A 93 -3.39 -14.93 -3.94
CA LEU A 93 -2.85 -13.60 -4.22
C LEU A 93 -1.40 -13.53 -3.76
N LYS A 94 -0.50 -13.17 -4.68
CA LYS A 94 0.91 -12.92 -4.39
C LYS A 94 1.15 -11.44 -4.15
N ILE A 95 1.50 -11.07 -2.92
CA ILE A 95 1.90 -9.70 -2.58
C ILE A 95 3.39 -9.55 -2.87
N GLN A 96 3.75 -8.76 -3.87
CA GLN A 96 5.14 -8.60 -4.32
C GLN A 96 5.52 -7.15 -4.64
N ARG A 97 4.54 -6.23 -4.64
CA ARG A 97 4.77 -4.80 -4.89
C ARG A 97 3.85 -3.92 -4.05
N GLN A 98 4.22 -2.67 -3.98
CA GLN A 98 3.43 -1.62 -3.37
C GLN A 98 3.48 -0.37 -4.26
N LEU A 99 2.47 0.47 -4.21
CA LEU A 99 2.53 1.81 -4.79
C LEU A 99 2.89 2.83 -3.72
N GLY A 100 3.85 3.66 -4.02
CA GLY A 100 4.32 4.67 -3.09
C GLY A 100 5.17 5.72 -3.78
N GLU A 101 5.84 6.52 -2.97
CA GLU A 101 6.84 7.47 -3.40
C GLU A 101 8.21 6.78 -3.31
N ASP A 102 8.91 6.72 -4.44
CA ASP A 102 10.28 6.23 -4.46
C ASP A 102 11.21 7.37 -4.05
N LEU A 103 11.72 7.26 -2.81
CA LEU A 103 12.64 8.25 -2.24
C LEU A 103 14.05 8.20 -2.87
N HIS A 104 14.35 7.17 -3.65
CA HIS A 104 15.64 7.00 -4.34
C HIS A 104 15.58 7.43 -5.81
N ALA A 105 14.37 7.65 -6.34
CA ALA A 105 14.22 8.15 -7.69
C ALA A 105 14.57 9.65 -7.75
N ASP A 106 15.15 10.06 -8.86
CA ASP A 106 15.47 11.46 -9.10
C ASP A 106 14.15 12.28 -9.12
N PRO A 107 14.01 13.28 -8.22
CA PRO A 107 12.80 14.10 -8.14
C PRO A 107 12.47 14.87 -9.43
N GLU A 108 13.46 15.13 -10.28
CA GLU A 108 13.28 15.88 -11.52
C GLU A 108 12.74 15.02 -12.65
N THR A 109 12.96 13.68 -12.59
CA THR A 109 12.53 12.76 -13.65
C THR A 109 11.08 12.30 -13.51
N ILE A 110 10.49 12.45 -12.33
CA ILE A 110 9.13 11.96 -12.05
C ILE A 110 8.14 13.13 -12.00
N PRO A 111 7.13 13.19 -12.87
CA PRO A 111 6.07 14.18 -12.78
C PRO A 111 5.41 14.19 -11.39
N VAL A 112 5.15 15.37 -10.84
CA VAL A 112 4.60 15.57 -9.47
C VAL A 112 3.35 14.72 -9.22
N ASN A 113 2.47 14.60 -10.22
CA ASN A 113 1.24 13.79 -10.14
C ASN A 113 1.47 12.27 -10.18
N MET A 114 2.70 11.83 -10.44
CA MET A 114 3.08 10.41 -10.50
C MET A 114 3.99 9.98 -9.34
N LYS A 115 4.50 10.90 -8.52
CA LYS A 115 5.42 10.59 -7.41
C LYS A 115 4.86 9.53 -6.45
N SER A 116 3.59 9.64 -6.08
CA SER A 116 2.93 8.70 -5.16
C SER A 116 2.44 7.39 -5.81
N LYS A 117 2.72 7.18 -7.10
CA LYS A 117 2.22 6.04 -7.90
C LYS A 117 3.33 5.19 -8.47
N GLN A 118 4.54 5.31 -7.93
CA GLN A 118 5.66 4.49 -8.37
C GLN A 118 5.50 3.07 -7.82
N GLU A 119 5.75 2.08 -8.68
CA GLU A 119 5.84 0.68 -8.26
C GLU A 119 7.16 0.49 -7.49
N ILE A 120 7.03 0.15 -6.22
CA ILE A 120 8.17 -0.15 -5.37
C ILE A 120 8.09 -1.62 -5.01
N ARG A 121 9.19 -2.34 -5.15
CA ARG A 121 9.29 -3.69 -4.61
C ARG A 121 9.18 -3.65 -3.09
N THR A 122 8.64 -4.71 -2.51
CA THR A 122 8.63 -4.85 -1.05
C THR A 122 10.06 -4.78 -0.51
N LYS A 123 10.26 -4.01 0.59
CA LYS A 123 11.59 -3.69 1.13
C LYS A 123 12.44 -4.90 1.52
N THR A 124 11.81 -6.02 1.83
CA THR A 124 12.48 -7.24 2.26
C THR A 124 11.87 -8.45 1.56
N TYR A 125 12.67 -9.50 1.39
CA TYR A 125 12.20 -10.78 0.86
C TYR A 125 11.01 -11.35 1.67
N SER A 126 11.03 -11.18 2.99
CA SER A 126 9.95 -11.57 3.90
C SER A 126 8.63 -10.81 3.73
N SER A 127 8.65 -9.71 3.00
CA SER A 127 7.42 -8.95 2.67
C SER A 127 6.69 -9.48 1.44
N THR A 128 7.35 -10.31 0.64
CA THR A 128 6.70 -11.06 -0.45
C THR A 128 6.02 -12.28 0.17
N ARG A 129 4.72 -12.37 0.02
CA ARG A 129 3.92 -13.45 0.61
C ARG A 129 2.76 -13.83 -0.30
N GLU A 130 2.28 -15.04 -0.15
CA GLU A 130 1.05 -15.51 -0.77
C GLU A 130 -0.05 -15.57 0.28
N LEU A 131 -1.25 -15.18 -0.12
CA LEU A 131 -2.45 -15.20 0.69
C LEU A 131 -3.54 -15.98 -0.04
N ASP A 132 -4.28 -16.80 0.67
CA ASP A 132 -5.50 -17.38 0.15
C ASP A 132 -6.57 -16.30 0.03
N ILE A 133 -7.29 -16.29 -1.09
CA ILE A 133 -8.36 -15.34 -1.33
C ILE A 133 -9.67 -15.97 -0.86
N PRO A 134 -10.38 -15.38 0.13
CA PRO A 134 -11.70 -15.86 0.51
C PRO A 134 -12.69 -15.84 -0.67
N ASP A 135 -13.57 -16.81 -0.78
CA ASP A 135 -14.52 -16.96 -1.89
C ASP A 135 -15.30 -15.69 -2.18
N TYR A 136 -15.77 -15.02 -1.14
CA TYR A 136 -16.50 -13.77 -1.30
C TYR A 136 -15.65 -12.66 -1.96
N VAL A 137 -14.38 -12.52 -1.54
CA VAL A 137 -13.44 -11.56 -2.14
C VAL A 137 -13.13 -11.94 -3.59
N PHE A 138 -12.98 -13.23 -3.86
CA PHE A 138 -12.71 -13.74 -5.19
C PHE A 138 -13.84 -13.41 -6.17
N GLN A 139 -15.10 -13.57 -5.76
CA GLN A 139 -16.27 -13.19 -6.59
C GLN A 139 -16.28 -11.69 -6.89
N GLU A 140 -15.99 -10.85 -5.92
CA GLU A 140 -15.90 -9.39 -6.12
C GLU A 140 -14.73 -9.01 -7.05
N ILE A 141 -13.61 -9.73 -7.00
CA ILE A 141 -12.50 -9.54 -7.96
C ILE A 141 -12.94 -9.87 -9.38
N LEU A 142 -13.74 -10.92 -9.59
CA LEU A 142 -14.26 -11.29 -10.90
C LEU A 142 -15.22 -10.21 -11.44
N GLU A 143 -16.10 -9.66 -10.61
CA GLU A 143 -16.99 -8.57 -11.00
C GLU A 143 -16.20 -7.28 -11.32
N GLU A 144 -15.18 -6.96 -10.52
CA GLU A 144 -14.27 -5.84 -10.80
C GLU A 144 -13.54 -6.04 -12.13
N ARG A 145 -13.11 -7.27 -12.45
CA ARG A 145 -12.47 -7.59 -13.74
C ARG A 145 -13.41 -7.34 -14.91
N LYS A 146 -14.69 -7.72 -14.79
CA LYS A 146 -15.70 -7.41 -15.81
C LYS A 146 -15.86 -5.89 -15.99
N ARG A 147 -15.81 -5.12 -14.88
CA ARG A 147 -15.84 -3.65 -14.93
C ARG A 147 -14.58 -3.08 -15.62
N TYR A 148 -13.43 -3.63 -15.31
CA TYR A 148 -12.16 -3.26 -15.92
C TYR A 148 -12.20 -3.45 -17.44
N GLU A 149 -12.62 -4.62 -17.92
CA GLU A 149 -12.72 -4.94 -19.34
C GLU A 149 -13.75 -4.04 -20.08
N ARG A 150 -14.90 -3.77 -19.47
CA ARG A 150 -15.88 -2.81 -20.01
C ARG A 150 -15.29 -1.41 -20.18
N ASN A 151 -14.53 -0.95 -19.19
CA ASN A 151 -13.89 0.37 -19.25
C ASN A 151 -12.80 0.41 -20.33
N ARG A 152 -12.01 -0.65 -20.44
CA ARG A 152 -10.99 -0.84 -21.46
C ARG A 152 -11.59 -0.79 -22.86
N SER A 153 -12.64 -1.57 -23.11
CA SER A 153 -13.31 -1.63 -24.41
C SER A 153 -13.94 -0.30 -24.83
N ARG A 154 -14.49 0.47 -23.87
CA ARG A 154 -15.13 1.76 -24.13
C ARG A 154 -14.14 2.89 -24.43
N ARG A 155 -12.86 2.76 -24.07
CA ARG A 155 -11.87 3.84 -24.13
C ARG A 155 -10.63 3.47 -24.93
N GLN A 156 -10.84 2.87 -26.09
CA GLN A 156 -9.76 2.46 -26.99
C GLN A 156 -9.17 3.62 -27.80
N SER A 157 -9.92 4.69 -27.98
CA SER A 157 -9.52 5.86 -28.77
C SER A 157 -10.03 7.16 -28.15
N GLY A 158 -9.49 8.30 -28.60
CA GLY A 158 -9.90 9.63 -28.17
C GLY A 158 -8.93 10.30 -27.18
N LYS A 159 -9.33 11.43 -26.60
CA LYS A 159 -8.49 12.26 -25.69
C LYS A 159 -8.06 11.51 -24.43
N TRP A 160 -8.85 10.55 -23.96
CA TRP A 160 -8.64 9.83 -22.71
C TRP A 160 -8.65 8.31 -22.94
N VAL A 161 -7.55 7.81 -23.50
CA VAL A 161 -7.35 6.38 -23.74
C VAL A 161 -7.18 5.63 -22.43
N PHE A 162 -7.71 4.41 -22.36
CA PHE A 162 -7.54 3.54 -21.20
C PHE A 162 -6.08 3.07 -21.09
N GLN A 163 -5.53 3.16 -19.89
CA GLN A 163 -4.19 2.66 -19.57
C GLN A 163 -4.29 1.25 -19.02
N ASP A 164 -3.93 0.26 -19.83
CA ASP A 164 -3.98 -1.15 -19.45
C ASP A 164 -2.75 -1.54 -18.62
N LEU A 165 -2.76 -1.08 -17.36
CA LEU A 165 -1.69 -1.33 -16.39
C LEU A 165 -1.98 -2.56 -15.49
N GLY A 166 -3.16 -3.14 -15.60
CA GLY A 166 -3.57 -4.35 -14.91
C GLY A 166 -3.89 -4.18 -13.42
N TYR A 167 -3.94 -2.96 -12.87
CA TYR A 167 -4.29 -2.76 -11.45
C TYR A 167 -5.75 -3.07 -11.18
N ILE A 168 -6.01 -3.80 -10.07
CA ILE A 168 -7.37 -4.08 -9.62
C ILE A 168 -8.02 -2.80 -9.11
N CYS A 169 -7.36 -2.09 -8.20
CA CYS A 169 -7.83 -0.84 -7.63
C CYS A 169 -7.46 0.37 -8.50
N CYS A 170 -8.07 0.51 -9.66
CA CYS A 170 -7.80 1.59 -10.61
C CYS A 170 -8.99 2.52 -10.83
N SER A 171 -8.72 3.63 -11.53
CA SER A 171 -9.75 4.54 -12.04
C SER A 171 -10.44 3.95 -13.27
N SER A 172 -11.53 4.57 -13.74
CA SER A 172 -12.20 4.18 -14.98
C SER A 172 -11.35 4.33 -16.25
N TYR A 173 -10.15 4.91 -16.13
CA TYR A 173 -9.15 5.02 -17.20
C TYR A 173 -7.96 4.05 -17.00
N GLY A 174 -8.06 3.08 -16.09
CA GLY A 174 -7.01 2.10 -15.81
C GLY A 174 -5.82 2.63 -14.99
N ARG A 175 -5.84 3.91 -14.61
CA ARG A 175 -4.75 4.52 -13.83
C ARG A 175 -4.82 4.10 -12.36
N PRO A 176 -3.70 3.78 -11.72
CA PRO A 176 -3.70 3.46 -10.30
C PRO A 176 -4.21 4.64 -9.48
N ARG A 177 -4.92 4.35 -8.40
CA ARG A 177 -5.37 5.37 -7.45
C ARG A 177 -4.21 5.80 -6.57
N SER A 178 -4.15 7.08 -6.25
CA SER A 178 -3.13 7.62 -5.32
C SER A 178 -3.64 7.57 -3.88
N LYS A 179 -2.71 7.78 -2.93
CA LYS A 179 -3.00 7.79 -1.48
C LYS A 179 -3.95 8.90 -1.00
N GLY A 180 -4.35 9.82 -1.87
CA GLY A 180 -5.12 11.03 -1.54
C GLY A 180 -6.62 10.92 -1.82
N TYR A 181 -7.26 9.80 -1.43
CA TYR A 181 -8.71 9.66 -1.38
C TYR A 181 -9.14 9.30 0.01
#